data_d7a91f45490e056d8600ffc2231fd395
#
_entry.id   d7a91f45490e056d8600ffc2231fd395
#
_cell.length_a   1.000
_cell.length_b   1.000
_cell.length_c   1.000
_cell.angle_alpha   90.00
_cell.angle_beta   90.00
_cell.angle_gamma   90.00
#
_symmetry.space_group_name_H-M   'P 1'
#
loop_
_entity.id
_entity.type
_entity.pdbx_description
1 polymer ?
#
loop_
_entity_poly.entity_id
_entity_poly.type
_entity_poly.pdbx_seq_one_letter_code
_entity_poly.pdbx_strand_id
1 'polypeptide(L)'
;MRLCDFAQEYVIRVGGSPGYAEQLRVLTKRLPWHVSDLTVDKIDRYLTTALQSLAATTVNNHRRMLNTLRKAALREGLLRDECIRPIRRVKAIFPEVRAWSHEEIKHLISTAKTLTGNTAHCPLSVFMPAYIVFAYTSGLRLGDMLAIRWDQVRGHRLSLVLRKTGQQHVVVLTDQSLAAIATLPRRGSGRIFGDLVSRRQFINHFRALVRKAELPGSSKFLRRSSATYAELSGIDATGHLGHRTADMKKRYLDIVILSENRRAVPALT
;
A
#
# COMPACT_ATOMS: atom_id res chain seq x y z
N MET A 1 -13.45 -19.82 25.70
CA MET A 1 -12.45 -19.83 24.60
C MET A 1 -11.65 -18.53 24.65
N ARG A 2 -10.32 -18.59 24.49
CA ARG A 2 -9.48 -17.38 24.43
C ARG A 2 -9.69 -16.66 23.12
N LEU A 3 -9.61 -15.34 23.13
CA LEU A 3 -9.82 -14.52 21.92
C LEU A 3 -8.82 -14.82 20.80
N CYS A 4 -7.56 -15.11 21.14
CA CYS A 4 -6.53 -15.45 20.14
C CYS A 4 -6.85 -16.74 19.40
N ASP A 5 -7.37 -17.76 20.10
CA ASP A 5 -7.71 -19.05 19.53
C ASP A 5 -8.92 -18.92 18.60
N PHE A 6 -9.96 -18.23 19.06
CA PHE A 6 -11.13 -17.90 18.25
C PHE A 6 -10.77 -17.11 16.99
N ALA A 7 -9.88 -16.13 17.09
CA ALA A 7 -9.44 -15.34 15.95
C ALA A 7 -8.71 -16.20 14.91
N GLN A 8 -7.91 -17.17 15.34
CA GLN A 8 -7.22 -18.10 14.45
C GLN A 8 -8.21 -19.02 13.73
N GLU A 9 -9.14 -19.63 14.45
CA GLU A 9 -10.23 -20.45 13.87
C GLU A 9 -11.06 -19.65 12.88
N TYR A 10 -11.43 -18.42 13.24
CA TYR A 10 -12.17 -17.52 12.37
C TYR A 10 -11.44 -17.27 11.04
N VAL A 11 -10.14 -16.96 11.08
CA VAL A 11 -9.35 -16.69 9.86
C VAL A 11 -9.30 -17.92 8.95
N ILE A 12 -9.11 -19.11 9.50
CA ILE A 12 -9.08 -20.37 8.73
C ILE A 12 -10.43 -20.55 8.03
N ARG A 13 -11.53 -20.41 8.76
CA ARG A 13 -12.89 -20.62 8.25
C ARG A 13 -13.31 -19.65 7.15
N VAL A 14 -12.90 -18.36 7.25
CA VAL A 14 -13.26 -17.34 6.25
C VAL A 14 -12.26 -17.23 5.10
N GLY A 15 -11.22 -18.04 5.07
CA GLY A 15 -10.17 -17.96 4.05
C GLY A 15 -9.46 -16.60 4.06
N GLY A 16 -9.17 -16.05 5.24
CA GLY A 16 -8.58 -14.73 5.40
C GLY A 16 -7.18 -14.64 4.76
N SER A 17 -6.84 -13.48 4.17
CA SER A 17 -5.50 -13.29 3.61
C SER A 17 -4.42 -13.38 4.70
N PRO A 18 -3.18 -13.85 4.36
CA PRO A 18 -2.09 -13.97 5.35
C PRO A 18 -1.81 -12.65 6.10
N GLY A 19 -1.92 -11.51 5.40
CA GLY A 19 -1.74 -10.19 6.03
C GLY A 19 -2.84 -9.83 7.04
N TYR A 20 -4.08 -10.23 6.78
CA TYR A 20 -5.19 -10.05 7.71
C TYR A 20 -5.05 -10.98 8.92
N ALA A 21 -4.69 -12.24 8.66
CA ALA A 21 -4.41 -13.24 9.70
C ALA A 21 -3.35 -12.73 10.69
N GLU A 22 -2.23 -12.22 10.18
CA GLU A 22 -1.15 -11.69 11.00
C GLU A 22 -1.58 -10.45 11.82
N GLN A 23 -2.34 -9.55 11.23
CA GLN A 23 -2.86 -8.38 11.97
C GLN A 23 -3.79 -8.80 13.11
N LEU A 24 -4.69 -9.75 12.89
CA LEU A 24 -5.56 -10.30 13.93
C LEU A 24 -4.75 -10.99 15.01
N ARG A 25 -3.79 -11.84 14.63
CA ARG A 25 -2.90 -12.53 15.56
C ARG A 25 -2.15 -11.55 16.45
N VAL A 26 -1.56 -10.49 15.87
CA VAL A 26 -0.82 -9.47 16.64
C VAL A 26 -1.73 -8.73 17.60
N LEU A 27 -2.94 -8.36 17.17
CA LEU A 27 -3.90 -7.67 18.01
C LEU A 27 -4.37 -8.57 19.17
N THR A 28 -4.87 -9.77 18.86
CA THR A 28 -5.51 -10.64 19.87
C THR A 28 -4.49 -11.24 20.84
N LYS A 29 -3.24 -11.46 20.43
CA LYS A 29 -2.17 -11.90 21.31
C LYS A 29 -1.83 -10.87 22.42
N ARG A 30 -2.06 -9.59 22.14
CA ARG A 30 -1.83 -8.50 23.11
C ARG A 30 -3.01 -8.29 24.07
N LEU A 31 -4.14 -8.91 23.78
CA LEU A 31 -5.37 -8.81 24.55
C LEU A 31 -5.58 -10.11 25.33
N PRO A 32 -5.46 -10.10 26.69
CA PRO A 32 -5.72 -11.27 27.53
C PRO A 32 -7.24 -11.50 27.68
N TRP A 33 -7.95 -11.52 26.55
CA TRP A 33 -9.41 -11.58 26.51
C TRP A 33 -9.91 -12.98 26.18
N HIS A 34 -11.11 -13.26 26.68
CA HIS A 34 -11.97 -14.34 26.25
C HIS A 34 -12.97 -13.84 25.18
N VAL A 35 -13.62 -14.74 24.49
CA VAL A 35 -14.66 -14.39 23.48
C VAL A 35 -15.82 -13.63 24.15
N SER A 36 -16.18 -13.98 25.39
CA SER A 36 -17.18 -13.28 26.20
C SER A 36 -16.84 -11.81 26.47
N ASP A 37 -15.61 -11.43 26.33
CA ASP A 37 -15.13 -10.05 26.53
C ASP A 37 -15.35 -9.13 25.32
N LEU A 38 -15.82 -9.67 24.19
CA LEU A 38 -16.09 -8.89 22.96
C LEU A 38 -17.36 -8.05 23.05
N THR A 39 -17.71 -7.54 24.23
CA THR A 39 -18.82 -6.61 24.43
C THR A 39 -18.50 -5.24 23.86
N VAL A 40 -19.54 -4.48 23.48
CA VAL A 40 -19.36 -3.11 22.94
C VAL A 40 -18.61 -2.24 23.97
N ASP A 41 -18.97 -2.32 25.25
CA ASP A 41 -18.36 -1.50 26.29
C ASP A 41 -16.88 -1.82 26.53
N LYS A 42 -16.51 -3.10 26.52
CA LYS A 42 -15.10 -3.49 26.70
C LYS A 42 -14.26 -3.10 25.50
N ILE A 43 -14.80 -3.22 24.29
CA ILE A 43 -14.13 -2.78 23.05
C ILE A 43 -13.96 -1.25 23.08
N ASP A 44 -14.99 -0.47 23.39
CA ASP A 44 -14.90 1.00 23.45
C ASP A 44 -13.88 1.48 24.47
N ARG A 45 -13.84 0.87 25.68
CA ARG A 45 -12.81 1.17 26.68
C ARG A 45 -11.41 0.90 26.17
N TYR A 46 -11.20 -0.25 25.52
CA TYR A 46 -9.92 -0.57 24.92
C TYR A 46 -9.51 0.46 23.85
N LEU A 47 -10.44 0.84 22.94
CA LEU A 47 -10.15 1.81 21.90
C LEU A 47 -9.81 3.20 22.45
N THR A 48 -10.46 3.60 23.52
CA THR A 48 -10.17 4.87 24.24
C THR A 48 -8.77 4.86 24.83
N THR A 49 -8.38 3.77 25.50
CA THR A 49 -7.02 3.62 26.05
C THR A 49 -5.97 3.53 24.92
N ALA A 50 -6.24 2.75 23.88
CA ALA A 50 -5.34 2.60 22.75
C ALA A 50 -5.07 3.92 21.99
N LEU A 51 -6.03 4.85 22.01
CA LEU A 51 -5.88 6.16 21.38
C LEU A 51 -4.82 7.05 22.03
N GLN A 52 -4.48 6.80 23.30
CA GLN A 52 -3.43 7.54 24.00
C GLN A 52 -2.02 7.27 23.44
N SER A 53 -1.82 6.10 22.81
CA SER A 53 -0.50 5.67 22.31
C SER A 53 -0.47 5.31 20.82
N LEU A 54 -1.62 5.13 20.20
CA LEU A 54 -1.73 4.71 18.80
C LEU A 54 -2.43 5.76 17.95
N ALA A 55 -2.01 5.86 16.68
CA ALA A 55 -2.68 6.71 15.70
C ALA A 55 -4.16 6.30 15.53
N ALA A 56 -5.06 7.27 15.35
CA ALA A 56 -6.50 7.06 15.16
C ALA A 56 -6.84 6.07 14.03
N THR A 57 -6.03 6.02 12.96
CA THR A 57 -6.17 5.05 11.87
C THR A 57 -5.90 3.61 12.34
N THR A 58 -4.91 3.40 13.21
CA THR A 58 -4.60 2.10 13.82
C THR A 58 -5.71 1.68 14.77
N VAL A 59 -6.19 2.60 15.61
CA VAL A 59 -7.32 2.36 16.53
C VAL A 59 -8.58 1.97 15.74
N ASN A 60 -8.88 2.65 14.64
CA ASN A 60 -9.99 2.27 13.77
C ASN A 60 -9.81 0.91 13.07
N ASN A 61 -8.57 0.49 12.80
CA ASN A 61 -8.30 -0.86 12.32
C ASN A 61 -8.58 -1.90 13.42
N HIS A 62 -8.13 -1.64 14.65
CA HIS A 62 -8.45 -2.51 15.80
C HIS A 62 -9.96 -2.61 16.00
N ARG A 63 -10.68 -1.46 15.97
CA ARG A 63 -12.14 -1.42 16.03
C ARG A 63 -12.79 -2.35 14.99
N ARG A 64 -12.35 -2.25 13.73
CA ARG A 64 -12.89 -3.06 12.64
C ARG A 64 -12.66 -4.55 12.89
N MET A 65 -11.45 -4.92 13.30
CA MET A 65 -11.09 -6.32 13.57
C MET A 65 -11.88 -6.89 14.75
N LEU A 66 -11.94 -6.17 15.89
CA LEU A 66 -12.70 -6.60 17.06
C LEU A 66 -14.20 -6.69 16.78
N ASN A 67 -14.77 -5.72 16.05
CA ASN A 67 -16.17 -5.77 15.65
C ASN A 67 -16.47 -6.95 14.69
N THR A 68 -15.53 -7.32 13.84
CA THR A 68 -15.68 -8.51 12.97
C THR A 68 -15.71 -9.78 13.81
N LEU A 69 -14.80 -9.94 14.77
CA LEU A 69 -14.78 -11.09 15.68
C LEU A 69 -16.03 -11.10 16.58
N ARG A 70 -16.45 -9.94 17.10
CA ARG A 70 -17.71 -9.82 17.89
C ARG A 70 -18.91 -10.33 17.10
N LYS A 71 -19.07 -9.86 15.85
CA LYS A 71 -20.18 -10.31 14.99
C LYS A 71 -20.13 -11.82 14.71
N ALA A 72 -18.96 -12.39 14.56
CA ALA A 72 -18.80 -13.83 14.40
C ALA A 72 -19.21 -14.57 15.67
N ALA A 73 -18.71 -14.14 16.83
CA ALA A 73 -19.03 -14.75 18.12
C ALA A 73 -20.53 -14.70 18.46
N LEU A 74 -21.21 -13.59 18.14
CA LEU A 74 -22.67 -13.47 18.26
C LEU A 74 -23.42 -14.48 17.40
N ARG A 75 -23.02 -14.63 16.13
CA ARG A 75 -23.66 -15.58 15.20
C ARG A 75 -23.48 -17.04 15.64
N GLU A 76 -22.41 -17.34 16.34
CA GLU A 76 -22.07 -18.68 16.82
C GLU A 76 -22.61 -18.94 18.24
N GLY A 77 -23.33 -17.99 18.82
CA GLY A 77 -23.85 -18.12 20.20
C GLY A 77 -22.79 -18.12 21.30
N LEU A 78 -21.54 -17.79 20.97
CA LEU A 78 -20.41 -17.74 21.91
C LEU A 78 -20.37 -16.45 22.73
N LEU A 79 -21.10 -15.45 22.29
CA LEU A 79 -21.23 -14.15 22.97
C LEU A 79 -22.71 -13.80 23.08
N ARG A 80 -23.13 -13.37 24.27
CA ARG A 80 -24.42 -12.70 24.49
C ARG A 80 -24.13 -11.23 24.81
N ASP A 81 -24.54 -10.33 23.93
CA ASP A 81 -24.38 -8.89 24.12
C ASP A 81 -25.63 -8.18 23.60
N GLU A 82 -26.46 -7.73 24.52
CA GLU A 82 -27.74 -7.04 24.25
C GLU A 82 -27.52 -5.58 23.78
N CYS A 83 -26.29 -5.10 23.80
CA CYS A 83 -25.97 -3.74 23.43
C CYS A 83 -26.10 -3.55 21.91
N ILE A 84 -27.14 -2.83 21.48
CA ILE A 84 -27.46 -2.57 20.07
C ILE A 84 -26.60 -1.42 19.50
N ARG A 85 -26.04 -0.56 20.37
CA ARG A 85 -25.27 0.58 19.89
C ARG A 85 -24.02 0.18 19.11
N PRO A 86 -23.65 0.96 18.07
CA PRO A 86 -22.43 0.67 17.31
C PRO A 86 -21.17 1.02 18.14
N ILE A 87 -20.10 0.24 17.93
CA ILE A 87 -18.78 0.58 18.47
C ILE A 87 -18.31 1.91 17.85
N ARG A 88 -17.98 2.88 18.71
CA ARG A 88 -17.63 4.23 18.31
C ARG A 88 -16.43 4.27 17.38
N ARG A 89 -16.57 5.03 16.28
CA ARG A 89 -15.46 5.32 15.36
C ARG A 89 -14.71 6.55 15.84
N VAL A 90 -13.39 6.47 15.89
CA VAL A 90 -12.53 7.61 16.20
C VAL A 90 -12.38 8.48 14.95
N LYS A 91 -12.54 9.80 15.10
CA LYS A 91 -12.24 10.75 14.02
C LYS A 91 -10.75 10.69 13.71
N ALA A 92 -10.41 10.32 12.50
CA ALA A 92 -9.02 10.28 12.04
C ALA A 92 -8.77 11.49 11.15
N ILE A 93 -7.76 12.27 11.49
CA ILE A 93 -7.23 13.32 10.62
C ILE A 93 -6.18 12.62 9.74
N PHE A 94 -6.37 12.68 8.43
CA PHE A 94 -5.40 12.17 7.50
C PHE A 94 -4.41 13.27 7.17
N PRO A 95 -3.09 13.02 7.28
CA PRO A 95 -2.11 13.99 6.84
C PRO A 95 -2.26 14.24 5.34
N GLU A 96 -1.90 15.43 4.92
CA GLU A 96 -1.84 15.79 3.52
C GLU A 96 -1.06 14.76 2.71
N VAL A 97 -1.54 14.46 1.52
CA VAL A 97 -0.87 13.51 0.64
C VAL A 97 0.25 14.23 -0.06
N ARG A 98 1.50 13.90 0.25
CA ARG A 98 2.68 14.39 -0.44
C ARG A 98 3.14 13.39 -1.49
N ALA A 99 3.40 13.88 -2.70
CA ALA A 99 4.11 13.20 -3.78
C ALA A 99 5.53 13.77 -3.93
N TRP A 100 6.39 13.10 -4.66
CA TRP A 100 7.65 13.69 -5.10
C TRP A 100 7.46 14.47 -6.38
N SER A 101 8.14 15.62 -6.48
CA SER A 101 8.24 16.38 -7.72
C SER A 101 9.05 15.63 -8.78
N HIS A 102 8.98 16.07 -10.03
CA HIS A 102 9.83 15.51 -11.09
C HIS A 102 11.32 15.66 -10.77
N GLU A 103 11.71 16.79 -10.16
CA GLU A 103 13.10 17.04 -9.77
C GLU A 103 13.54 16.13 -8.63
N GLU A 104 12.69 15.92 -7.63
CA GLU A 104 12.95 14.95 -6.54
C GLU A 104 13.09 13.52 -7.09
N ILE A 105 12.28 13.11 -8.08
CA ILE A 105 12.41 11.80 -8.71
C ILE A 105 13.70 11.68 -9.53
N LYS A 106 14.05 12.71 -10.31
CA LYS A 106 15.34 12.75 -11.03
C LYS A 106 16.52 12.67 -10.07
N HIS A 107 16.49 13.43 -8.96
CA HIS A 107 17.49 13.38 -7.91
C HIS A 107 17.56 11.98 -7.28
N LEU A 108 16.43 11.34 -7.00
CA LEU A 108 16.41 9.98 -6.47
C LEU A 108 17.04 8.97 -7.44
N ILE A 109 16.79 9.11 -8.77
CA ILE A 109 17.39 8.26 -9.82
C ILE A 109 18.90 8.49 -9.90
N SER A 110 19.36 9.74 -9.87
CA SER A 110 20.80 10.06 -9.91
C SER A 110 21.52 9.50 -8.69
N THR A 111 20.95 9.67 -7.49
CA THR A 111 21.47 9.08 -6.25
C THR A 111 21.46 7.53 -6.32
N ALA A 112 20.43 6.92 -6.90
CA ALA A 112 20.36 5.48 -7.05
C ALA A 112 21.50 4.92 -7.91
N LYS A 113 21.94 5.62 -8.95
CA LYS A 113 23.08 5.25 -9.79
C LYS A 113 24.42 5.22 -9.05
N THR A 114 24.54 5.93 -7.93
CA THR A 114 25.75 5.95 -7.09
C THR A 114 25.73 4.94 -5.95
N LEU A 115 24.71 4.06 -5.89
CA LEU A 115 24.64 3.02 -4.87
C LEU A 115 25.69 1.96 -5.11
N THR A 116 26.35 1.58 -4.03
CA THR A 116 27.21 0.39 -3.96
C THR A 116 26.43 -0.81 -3.43
N GLY A 117 26.97 -2.01 -3.68
CA GLY A 117 26.34 -3.27 -3.27
C GLY A 117 25.41 -3.86 -4.34
N ASN A 118 24.87 -5.02 -4.02
CA ASN A 118 24.11 -5.83 -4.97
C ASN A 118 22.78 -6.32 -4.38
N THR A 119 21.82 -6.57 -5.25
CA THR A 119 20.76 -7.54 -5.01
C THR A 119 21.35 -8.96 -5.17
N ALA A 120 20.53 -10.01 -5.16
CA ALA A 120 21.03 -11.37 -5.39
C ALA A 120 21.78 -11.53 -6.73
N HIS A 121 21.43 -10.75 -7.77
CA HIS A 121 21.94 -10.97 -9.13
C HIS A 121 22.12 -9.68 -9.94
N CYS A 122 22.06 -8.52 -9.31
CA CYS A 122 22.13 -7.24 -10.02
C CYS A 122 22.71 -6.15 -9.10
N PRO A 123 23.63 -5.29 -9.59
CA PRO A 123 24.07 -4.13 -8.84
C PRO A 123 22.90 -3.22 -8.44
N LEU A 124 22.93 -2.67 -7.22
CA LEU A 124 21.92 -1.72 -6.77
C LEU A 124 21.87 -0.45 -7.64
N SER A 125 23.01 -0.05 -8.18
CA SER A 125 23.13 1.08 -9.13
C SER A 125 22.42 0.85 -10.46
N VAL A 126 22.08 -0.38 -10.81
CA VAL A 126 21.28 -0.75 -11.98
C VAL A 126 19.83 -1.05 -11.57
N PHE A 127 19.65 -1.84 -10.51
CA PHE A 127 18.34 -2.27 -10.05
C PHE A 127 17.45 -1.12 -9.59
N MET A 128 17.98 -0.21 -8.76
CA MET A 128 17.15 0.85 -8.16
C MET A 128 16.68 1.90 -9.18
N PRO A 129 17.50 2.42 -10.10
CA PRO A 129 17.03 3.31 -11.15
C PRO A 129 15.94 2.65 -12.01
N ALA A 130 16.13 1.40 -12.43
CA ALA A 130 15.15 0.67 -13.22
C ALA A 130 13.82 0.51 -12.46
N TYR A 131 13.88 0.16 -11.18
CA TYR A 131 12.69 0.08 -10.33
C TYR A 131 11.96 1.43 -10.19
N ILE A 132 12.69 2.53 -9.96
CA ILE A 132 12.11 3.87 -9.75
C ILE A 132 11.37 4.31 -11.00
N VAL A 133 12.01 4.23 -12.17
CA VAL A 133 11.40 4.60 -13.46
C VAL A 133 10.14 3.78 -13.68
N PHE A 134 10.23 2.46 -13.58
CA PHE A 134 9.09 1.59 -13.83
C PHE A 134 7.95 1.78 -12.82
N ALA A 135 8.27 1.96 -11.54
CA ALA A 135 7.27 2.19 -10.49
C ALA A 135 6.55 3.54 -10.65
N TYR A 136 7.29 4.58 -11.07
CA TYR A 136 6.72 5.90 -11.34
C TYR A 136 5.79 5.85 -12.57
N THR A 137 6.23 5.27 -13.67
CA THR A 137 5.44 5.24 -14.92
C THR A 137 4.22 4.32 -14.82
N SER A 138 4.35 3.18 -14.13
CA SER A 138 3.26 2.21 -14.00
C SER A 138 2.28 2.49 -12.86
N GLY A 139 2.69 3.25 -11.86
CA GLY A 139 1.91 3.48 -10.65
C GLY A 139 1.58 2.22 -9.82
N LEU A 140 2.19 1.06 -10.10
CA LEU A 140 1.88 -0.21 -9.43
C LEU A 140 2.24 -0.21 -7.94
N ARG A 141 1.54 -1.03 -7.16
CA ARG A 141 1.90 -1.26 -5.75
C ARG A 141 3.15 -2.12 -5.66
N LEU A 142 3.96 -1.93 -4.61
CA LEU A 142 5.16 -2.75 -4.37
C LEU A 142 4.90 -4.26 -4.50
N GLY A 143 3.78 -4.74 -3.97
CA GLY A 143 3.44 -6.17 -4.07
C GLY A 143 3.18 -6.63 -5.50
N ASP A 144 2.59 -5.79 -6.33
CA ASP A 144 2.36 -6.06 -7.74
C ASP A 144 3.67 -5.94 -8.52
N MET A 145 4.48 -4.88 -8.26
CA MET A 145 5.82 -4.70 -8.83
C MET A 145 6.73 -5.92 -8.66
N LEU A 146 6.77 -6.50 -7.45
CA LEU A 146 7.58 -7.69 -7.18
C LEU A 146 6.99 -8.99 -7.77
N ALA A 147 5.77 -8.94 -8.27
CA ALA A 147 5.09 -10.11 -8.83
C ALA A 147 5.05 -10.13 -10.36
N ILE A 148 5.23 -8.97 -11.02
CA ILE A 148 5.18 -8.91 -12.49
C ILE A 148 6.26 -9.75 -13.14
N ARG A 149 5.94 -10.31 -14.32
CA ARG A 149 6.77 -11.25 -15.07
C ARG A 149 7.07 -10.72 -16.46
N TRP A 150 8.16 -11.20 -17.05
CA TRP A 150 8.55 -10.86 -18.40
C TRP A 150 7.50 -11.27 -19.45
N ASP A 151 6.85 -12.41 -19.29
CA ASP A 151 5.83 -12.92 -20.20
C ASP A 151 4.52 -12.09 -20.21
N GLN A 152 4.33 -11.24 -19.20
CA GLN A 152 3.21 -10.30 -19.11
C GLN A 152 3.45 -9.00 -19.89
N VAL A 153 4.69 -8.75 -20.32
CA VAL A 153 5.05 -7.56 -21.12
C VAL A 153 5.01 -7.91 -22.60
N ARG A 154 4.11 -7.26 -23.34
CA ARG A 154 3.96 -7.42 -24.80
C ARG A 154 3.97 -6.04 -25.47
N GLY A 155 5.09 -5.69 -26.13
CA GLY A 155 5.31 -4.34 -26.62
C GLY A 155 5.18 -3.32 -25.48
N HIS A 156 4.37 -2.31 -25.69
CA HIS A 156 4.11 -1.24 -24.70
C HIS A 156 2.98 -1.57 -23.69
N ARG A 157 2.62 -2.84 -23.53
CA ARG A 157 1.55 -3.24 -22.61
C ARG A 157 2.03 -4.26 -21.61
N LEU A 158 1.73 -3.99 -20.32
CA LEU A 158 1.86 -4.94 -19.24
C LEU A 158 0.45 -5.34 -18.78
N SER A 159 0.11 -6.62 -18.90
CA SER A 159 -1.17 -7.17 -18.47
C SER A 159 -0.97 -8.03 -17.21
N LEU A 160 -1.70 -7.70 -16.15
CA LEU A 160 -1.56 -8.40 -14.86
C LEU A 160 -2.89 -8.47 -14.10
N VAL A 161 -2.95 -9.36 -13.11
CA VAL A 161 -4.01 -9.38 -12.10
C VAL A 161 -3.47 -8.72 -10.83
N LEU A 162 -4.12 -7.64 -10.39
CA LEU A 162 -3.72 -6.92 -9.17
C LEU A 162 -3.91 -7.80 -7.93
N ARG A 163 -2.84 -8.07 -7.21
CA ARG A 163 -2.84 -9.01 -6.06
C ARG A 163 -3.81 -8.64 -4.94
N LYS A 164 -4.02 -7.34 -4.72
CA LYS A 164 -4.88 -6.87 -3.62
C LYS A 164 -6.37 -6.96 -3.94
N THR A 165 -6.74 -6.81 -5.21
CA THR A 165 -8.14 -6.65 -5.64
C THR A 165 -8.65 -7.79 -6.52
N GLY A 166 -7.73 -8.62 -7.06
CA GLY A 166 -8.05 -9.67 -8.03
C GLY A 166 -8.51 -9.15 -9.40
N GLN A 167 -8.39 -7.83 -9.65
CA GLN A 167 -8.83 -7.24 -10.91
C GLN A 167 -7.75 -7.38 -11.98
N GLN A 168 -8.19 -7.66 -13.21
CA GLN A 168 -7.35 -7.50 -14.39
C GLN A 168 -7.01 -6.02 -14.57
N HIS A 169 -5.77 -5.75 -14.92
CA HIS A 169 -5.26 -4.41 -15.11
C HIS A 169 -4.24 -4.39 -16.25
N VAL A 170 -4.31 -3.36 -17.07
CA VAL A 170 -3.37 -3.14 -18.16
C VAL A 170 -2.68 -1.82 -17.93
N VAL A 171 -1.35 -1.84 -17.94
CA VAL A 171 -0.50 -0.65 -17.85
C VAL A 171 0.09 -0.39 -19.24
N VAL A 172 -0.02 0.84 -19.71
CA VAL A 172 0.70 1.30 -20.91
C VAL A 172 2.10 1.70 -20.47
N LEU A 173 3.11 1.06 -21.05
CA LEU A 173 4.52 1.29 -20.77
C LEU A 173 5.09 2.32 -21.73
N THR A 174 5.95 3.20 -21.24
CA THR A 174 6.74 4.13 -22.05
C THR A 174 8.02 3.46 -22.53
N ASP A 175 8.67 4.01 -23.57
CA ASP A 175 10.01 3.58 -24.00
C ASP A 175 11.01 3.61 -22.86
N GLN A 176 10.95 4.65 -22.01
CA GLN A 176 11.79 4.76 -20.82
C GLN A 176 11.58 3.60 -19.85
N SER A 177 10.33 3.14 -19.66
CA SER A 177 10.02 1.98 -18.80
C SER A 177 10.60 0.69 -19.38
N LEU A 178 10.44 0.50 -20.70
CA LEU A 178 10.96 -0.68 -21.38
C LEU A 178 12.48 -0.71 -21.35
N ALA A 179 13.13 0.41 -21.66
CA ALA A 179 14.58 0.55 -21.57
C ALA A 179 15.09 0.29 -20.14
N ALA A 180 14.39 0.80 -19.12
CA ALA A 180 14.77 0.59 -17.73
C ALA A 180 14.74 -0.89 -17.34
N ILE A 181 13.70 -1.64 -17.66
CA ILE A 181 13.66 -3.07 -17.31
C ILE A 181 14.60 -3.90 -18.21
N ALA A 182 14.89 -3.49 -19.43
CA ALA A 182 15.83 -4.18 -20.32
C ALA A 182 17.25 -4.26 -19.74
N THR A 183 17.63 -3.36 -18.82
CA THR A 183 18.93 -3.41 -18.10
C THR A 183 19.00 -4.52 -17.08
N LEU A 184 17.87 -5.13 -16.68
CA LEU A 184 17.80 -6.11 -15.63
C LEU A 184 18.04 -7.54 -16.15
N PRO A 185 18.75 -8.39 -15.39
CA PRO A 185 18.95 -9.77 -15.77
C PRO A 185 17.64 -10.57 -15.67
N ARG A 186 17.39 -11.44 -16.64
CA ARG A 186 16.28 -12.41 -16.60
C ARG A 186 16.73 -13.64 -15.82
N ARG A 187 16.06 -13.93 -14.70
CA ARG A 187 16.43 -14.99 -13.77
C ARG A 187 15.22 -15.72 -13.19
N GLY A 188 15.48 -16.87 -12.61
CA GLY A 188 14.60 -17.62 -11.74
C GLY A 188 13.21 -17.91 -12.33
N SER A 189 12.18 -17.48 -11.63
CA SER A 189 10.77 -17.73 -12.01
C SER A 189 10.26 -16.84 -13.13
N GLY A 190 11.11 -15.98 -13.72
CA GLY A 190 10.74 -15.02 -14.78
C GLY A 190 10.10 -13.74 -14.28
N ARG A 191 10.20 -13.45 -12.97
CA ARG A 191 9.76 -12.16 -12.41
C ARG A 191 10.80 -11.08 -12.72
N ILE A 192 10.32 -9.89 -13.08
CA ILE A 192 11.20 -8.77 -13.45
C ILE A 192 12.01 -8.27 -12.24
N PHE A 193 11.34 -8.01 -11.13
CA PHE A 193 11.99 -7.48 -9.92
C PHE A 193 12.08 -8.52 -8.80
N GLY A 194 11.06 -9.38 -8.65
CA GLY A 194 10.92 -10.27 -7.51
C GLY A 194 11.92 -11.43 -7.46
N ASP A 195 12.57 -11.77 -8.57
CA ASP A 195 13.64 -12.76 -8.61
C ASP A 195 15.00 -12.14 -8.23
N LEU A 196 15.10 -10.81 -8.24
CA LEU A 196 16.31 -10.09 -7.93
C LEU A 196 16.38 -9.64 -6.45
N VAL A 197 15.22 -9.42 -5.81
CA VAL A 197 15.16 -8.91 -4.44
C VAL A 197 13.92 -9.41 -3.72
N SER A 198 14.07 -9.81 -2.47
CA SER A 198 12.91 -10.05 -1.59
C SER A 198 12.27 -8.73 -1.15
N ARG A 199 10.99 -8.78 -0.75
CA ARG A 199 10.28 -7.59 -0.26
C ARG A 199 10.99 -6.90 0.91
N ARG A 200 11.57 -7.68 1.84
CA ARG A 200 12.29 -7.15 3.01
C ARG A 200 13.57 -6.43 2.59
N GLN A 201 14.36 -7.06 1.74
CA GLN A 201 15.59 -6.47 1.21
C GLN A 201 15.28 -5.19 0.43
N PHE A 202 14.28 -5.22 -0.47
CA PHE A 202 13.83 -4.03 -1.20
C PHE A 202 13.51 -2.87 -0.27
N ILE A 203 12.70 -3.09 0.76
CA ILE A 203 12.31 -2.03 1.71
C ILE A 203 13.55 -1.43 2.40
N ASN A 204 14.51 -2.26 2.79
CA ASN A 204 15.74 -1.81 3.43
C ASN A 204 16.62 -0.98 2.46
N HIS A 205 16.84 -1.49 1.25
CA HIS A 205 17.62 -0.78 0.22
C HIS A 205 16.95 0.53 -0.19
N PHE A 206 15.64 0.51 -0.40
CA PHE A 206 14.91 1.72 -0.78
C PHE A 206 14.91 2.77 0.32
N ARG A 207 14.79 2.37 1.58
CA ARG A 207 14.92 3.27 2.75
C ARG A 207 16.32 3.89 2.84
N ALA A 208 17.36 3.09 2.62
CA ALA A 208 18.73 3.59 2.59
C ALA A 208 18.93 4.59 1.44
N LEU A 209 18.41 4.32 0.25
CA LEU A 209 18.44 5.23 -0.88
C LEU A 209 17.74 6.57 -0.58
N VAL A 210 16.52 6.53 -0.08
CA VAL A 210 15.75 7.74 0.26
C VAL A 210 16.48 8.59 1.29
N ARG A 211 17.11 7.96 2.30
CA ARG A 211 17.95 8.65 3.28
C ARG A 211 19.18 9.29 2.63
N LYS A 212 19.88 8.57 1.73
CA LYS A 212 21.05 9.09 0.99
C LYS A 212 20.67 10.26 0.08
N ALA A 213 19.47 10.25 -0.48
CA ALA A 213 18.93 11.32 -1.30
C ALA A 213 18.34 12.48 -0.47
N GLU A 214 18.36 12.38 0.87
CA GLU A 214 17.78 13.38 1.79
C GLU A 214 16.31 13.71 1.49
N LEU A 215 15.57 12.74 0.92
CA LEU A 215 14.17 12.91 0.58
C LEU A 215 13.28 12.32 1.69
N PRO A 216 12.10 12.91 1.94
CA PRO A 216 11.12 12.32 2.82
C PRO A 216 10.36 11.19 2.13
N GLY A 217 9.84 10.22 2.89
CA GLY A 217 8.87 9.28 2.39
C GLY A 217 9.38 7.85 2.18
N SER A 218 8.80 7.18 1.22
CA SER A 218 9.06 5.76 0.90
C SER A 218 8.66 5.46 -0.54
N SER A 219 8.83 4.22 -1.00
CA SER A 219 8.40 3.79 -2.36
C SER A 219 6.93 4.07 -2.69
N LYS A 220 6.08 4.32 -1.69
CA LYS A 220 4.69 4.76 -1.92
C LYS A 220 4.60 6.13 -2.59
N PHE A 221 5.61 6.98 -2.41
CA PHE A 221 5.66 8.31 -3.03
C PHE A 221 5.76 8.20 -4.55
N LEU A 222 6.47 7.22 -5.09
CA LEU A 222 6.49 6.96 -6.55
C LEU A 222 5.07 6.75 -7.10
N ARG A 223 4.24 5.95 -6.42
CA ARG A 223 2.85 5.74 -6.83
C ARG A 223 1.98 6.99 -6.64
N ARG A 224 2.27 7.81 -5.63
CA ARG A 224 1.57 9.09 -5.43
C ARG A 224 1.94 10.08 -6.53
N SER A 225 3.22 10.20 -6.84
CA SER A 225 3.71 11.03 -7.96
C SER A 225 3.11 10.55 -9.28
N SER A 226 3.15 9.24 -9.55
CA SER A 226 2.52 8.63 -10.73
C SER A 226 1.05 9.04 -10.88
N ALA A 227 0.27 8.95 -9.80
CA ALA A 227 -1.14 9.34 -9.80
C ALA A 227 -1.35 10.83 -10.03
N THR A 228 -0.56 11.67 -9.33
CA THR A 228 -0.66 13.13 -9.40
C THR A 228 -0.32 13.64 -10.80
N TYR A 229 0.77 13.14 -11.38
CA TYR A 229 1.18 13.55 -12.72
C TYR A 229 0.33 12.93 -13.84
N ALA A 230 -0.25 11.74 -13.65
CA ALA A 230 -1.27 11.21 -14.56
C ALA A 230 -2.49 12.15 -14.60
N GLU A 231 -3.00 12.55 -13.44
CA GLU A 231 -4.14 13.48 -13.36
C GLU A 231 -3.82 14.83 -14.00
N LEU A 232 -2.61 15.39 -13.80
CA LEU A 232 -2.14 16.63 -14.44
C LEU A 232 -2.07 16.49 -15.98
N SER A 233 -1.76 15.30 -16.48
CA SER A 233 -1.70 15.01 -17.91
C SER A 233 -3.05 14.62 -18.51
N GLY A 234 -4.16 14.76 -17.77
CA GLY A 234 -5.50 14.41 -18.22
C GLY A 234 -5.80 12.90 -18.22
N ILE A 235 -4.93 12.08 -17.63
CA ILE A 235 -5.15 10.65 -17.47
C ILE A 235 -5.87 10.40 -16.14
N ASP A 236 -7.04 9.76 -16.15
CA ASP A 236 -7.74 9.41 -14.91
C ASP A 236 -6.88 8.52 -14.00
N ALA A 237 -6.47 9.09 -12.87
CA ALA A 237 -5.66 8.37 -11.89
C ALA A 237 -6.38 7.15 -11.29
N THR A 238 -7.72 7.07 -11.32
CA THR A 238 -8.48 5.90 -10.85
C THR A 238 -8.19 4.69 -11.74
N GLY A 239 -8.34 4.87 -13.05
CA GLY A 239 -8.03 3.85 -14.05
C GLY A 239 -6.54 3.51 -14.07
N HIS A 240 -5.67 4.54 -14.09
CA HIS A 240 -4.22 4.37 -14.08
C HIS A 240 -3.72 3.53 -12.89
N LEU A 241 -4.27 3.74 -11.71
CA LEU A 241 -3.89 2.98 -10.51
C LEU A 241 -4.65 1.65 -10.33
N GLY A 242 -5.62 1.33 -11.17
CA GLY A 242 -6.50 0.17 -11.01
C GLY A 242 -7.30 0.24 -9.70
N HIS A 243 -7.92 1.39 -9.43
CA HIS A 243 -8.83 1.57 -8.29
C HIS A 243 -10.27 1.24 -8.68
N ARG A 244 -11.05 0.69 -7.73
CA ARG A 244 -12.47 0.40 -7.95
C ARG A 244 -13.36 1.62 -7.93
N THR A 245 -12.97 2.65 -7.18
CA THR A 245 -13.79 3.85 -6.96
C THR A 245 -12.94 5.11 -7.05
N ALA A 246 -13.52 6.21 -7.54
CA ALA A 246 -12.86 7.51 -7.63
C ALA A 246 -12.39 8.05 -6.26
N ASP A 247 -13.09 7.74 -5.17
CA ASP A 247 -12.68 8.17 -3.82
C ASP A 247 -11.33 7.59 -3.39
N MET A 248 -10.93 6.46 -3.96
CA MET A 248 -9.63 5.86 -3.65
C MET A 248 -8.46 6.70 -4.17
N LYS A 249 -8.64 7.45 -5.27
CA LYS A 249 -7.56 8.29 -5.82
C LYS A 249 -7.18 9.44 -4.90
N LYS A 250 -8.13 9.99 -4.13
CA LYS A 250 -7.90 11.09 -3.16
C LYS A 250 -6.78 10.80 -2.15
N ARG A 251 -6.46 9.52 -1.91
CA ARG A 251 -5.38 9.09 -1.01
C ARG A 251 -4.00 9.07 -1.66
N TYR A 252 -3.92 9.40 -2.94
CA TYR A 252 -2.70 9.36 -3.74
C TYR A 252 -2.38 10.69 -4.41
N LEU A 253 -3.35 11.57 -4.56
CA LEU A 253 -3.16 12.86 -5.22
C LEU A 253 -2.56 13.89 -4.26
N ASP A 254 -1.50 14.53 -4.68
CA ASP A 254 -0.92 15.69 -4.02
C ASP A 254 -1.66 16.94 -4.50
N ILE A 255 -2.41 17.55 -3.59
CA ILE A 255 -3.26 18.69 -3.92
C ILE A 255 -2.41 19.94 -4.18
N VAL A 256 -1.24 20.08 -3.54
CA VAL A 256 -0.36 21.23 -3.75
C VAL A 256 0.17 21.23 -5.18
N ILE A 257 0.77 20.12 -5.62
CA ILE A 257 1.25 19.98 -7.02
C ILE A 257 0.10 20.18 -8.02
N LEU A 258 -1.10 19.65 -7.73
CA LEU A 258 -2.26 19.84 -8.60
C LEU A 258 -2.71 21.30 -8.64
N SER A 259 -2.64 22.02 -7.52
CA SER A 259 -3.10 23.42 -7.45
C SER A 259 -2.15 24.39 -8.17
N GLU A 260 -0.84 24.16 -8.11
CA GLU A 260 0.17 24.95 -8.81
C GLU A 260 -0.04 24.98 -10.33
N ASN A 261 -0.69 23.95 -10.86
CA ASN A 261 -0.97 23.80 -12.29
C ASN A 261 -2.44 24.15 -12.67
N ARG A 262 -3.25 24.62 -11.72
CA ARG A 262 -4.63 25.07 -12.01
C ARG A 262 -4.61 26.47 -12.59
N ARG A 263 -5.37 26.67 -13.68
CA ARG A 263 -5.65 28.00 -14.20
C ARG A 263 -6.67 28.68 -13.29
N ALA A 264 -6.50 29.99 -13.08
CA ALA A 264 -7.50 30.79 -12.39
C ALA A 264 -8.84 30.75 -13.17
N VAL A 265 -9.94 30.86 -12.45
CA VAL A 265 -11.25 31.09 -13.09
C VAL A 265 -11.17 32.42 -13.83
N PRO A 266 -11.63 32.50 -15.10
CA PRO A 266 -11.67 33.75 -15.83
C PRO A 266 -12.40 34.82 -15.03
N ALA A 267 -11.89 36.07 -15.06
CA ALA A 267 -12.57 37.19 -14.44
C ALA A 267 -13.96 37.39 -15.07
N LEU A 268 -14.94 37.79 -14.26
CA LEU A 268 -16.23 38.21 -14.78
C LEU A 268 -16.01 39.49 -15.57
N THR A 269 -16.17 39.41 -16.87
CA THR A 269 -16.18 40.58 -17.79
C THR A 269 -17.53 41.22 -17.80
#